data_bf141cecb5cda6c9a2d0e0b0fa1b1f43
#
_entry.id   bf141cecb5cda6c9a2d0e0b0fa1b1f43
#
_cell.length_a   1.000
_cell.length_b   1.000
_cell.length_c   1.000
_cell.angle_alpha   90.00
_cell.angle_beta   90.00
_cell.angle_gamma   90.00
#
_symmetry.space_group_name_H-M   'P 1'
#
loop_
_entity.id
_entity.type
_entity.pdbx_description
1 polymer ?
#
loop_
_entity_poly.entity_id
_entity_poly.type
_entity_poly.pdbx_seq_one_letter_code
_entity_poly.pdbx_strand_id
1 'polypeptide(L)'
;MEIIRTIFHNDRTWAIELKETGEAIGCIGYFIYGESNINIGENDAEAGYWIAKPYWNQGICTEALRWLIDYCFNEKKFDTLWSDFFVDNPASGRVMAKCGFRDTGEINYCSKLQVGNDRPVKVMQLRKGELSL
;
A
#
# COMPACT_ATOMS: atom_id res chain seq x y z
N MET A 1 1.59 -4.87 -19.26
CA MET A 1 1.17 -6.28 -19.17
C MET A 1 0.80 -6.61 -17.74
N GLU A 2 -0.35 -7.23 -17.57
CA GLU A 2 -0.81 -7.57 -16.23
C GLU A 2 -0.37 -8.96 -15.83
N ILE A 3 0.31 -9.07 -14.71
CA ILE A 3 0.79 -10.34 -14.16
C ILE A 3 -0.20 -10.89 -13.17
N ILE A 4 -0.96 -10.01 -12.51
CA ILE A 4 -1.80 -10.37 -11.38
C ILE A 4 -3.25 -9.98 -11.60
N ARG A 5 -4.09 -10.54 -10.75
CA ARG A 5 -5.51 -10.21 -10.66
C ARG A 5 -5.83 -10.01 -9.19
N THR A 6 -6.68 -9.02 -8.89
CA THR A 6 -7.10 -8.78 -7.52
C THR A 6 -8.49 -9.36 -7.33
N ILE A 7 -8.64 -10.17 -6.27
CA ILE A 7 -9.89 -10.86 -5.96
C ILE A 7 -10.46 -10.27 -4.68
N PHE A 8 -11.66 -9.75 -4.78
CA PHE A 8 -12.35 -9.15 -3.63
C PHE A 8 -12.42 -10.13 -2.47
N HIS A 9 -12.04 -9.69 -1.29
CA HIS A 9 -12.07 -10.50 -0.09
C HIS A 9 -13.06 -9.94 0.94
N ASN A 10 -12.96 -8.65 1.21
CA ASN A 10 -13.92 -7.94 2.07
C ASN A 10 -13.94 -6.49 1.62
N ASP A 11 -14.64 -5.63 2.38
CA ASP A 11 -14.88 -4.25 1.95
C ASP A 11 -13.64 -3.49 1.52
N ARG A 12 -12.49 -3.81 2.07
CA ARG A 12 -11.28 -3.01 1.86
C ARG A 12 -10.02 -3.85 1.61
N THR A 13 -10.19 -5.13 1.33
CA THR A 13 -9.05 -6.03 1.13
C THR A 13 -9.29 -6.95 -0.05
N TRP A 14 -8.24 -7.18 -0.83
CA TRP A 14 -8.27 -8.08 -1.99
C TRP A 14 -7.10 -9.03 -1.93
N ALA A 15 -7.35 -10.29 -2.29
CA ALA A 15 -6.29 -11.24 -2.52
C ALA A 15 -5.62 -10.93 -3.86
N ILE A 16 -4.31 -11.12 -3.93
CA ILE A 16 -3.55 -10.96 -5.16
C ILE A 16 -3.26 -12.35 -5.71
N GLU A 17 -3.73 -12.62 -6.94
CA GLU A 17 -3.50 -13.89 -7.63
C GLU A 17 -2.64 -13.71 -8.85
N LEU A 18 -1.78 -14.69 -9.12
CA LEU A 18 -1.10 -14.76 -10.41
C LEU A 18 -2.12 -15.18 -11.46
N LYS A 19 -2.22 -14.43 -12.54
CA LYS A 19 -3.14 -14.77 -13.63
C LYS A 19 -2.79 -16.12 -14.26
N GLU A 20 -1.53 -16.41 -14.36
CA GLU A 20 -1.04 -17.61 -15.03
C GLU A 20 -1.43 -18.90 -14.31
N THR A 21 -1.42 -18.90 -13.01
CA THR A 21 -1.64 -20.12 -12.22
C THR A 21 -2.89 -20.09 -11.35
N GLY A 22 -3.45 -18.91 -11.10
CA GLY A 22 -4.54 -18.73 -10.15
C GLY A 22 -4.11 -18.82 -8.70
N GLU A 23 -2.80 -18.85 -8.44
CA GLU A 23 -2.28 -18.97 -7.10
C GLU A 23 -2.37 -17.63 -6.36
N ALA A 24 -2.89 -17.67 -5.12
CA ALA A 24 -2.93 -16.49 -4.26
C ALA A 24 -1.56 -16.29 -3.64
N ILE A 25 -0.96 -15.12 -3.87
CA ILE A 25 0.43 -14.85 -3.47
C ILE A 25 0.56 -13.67 -2.51
N GLY A 26 -0.54 -13.01 -2.17
CA GLY A 26 -0.50 -11.89 -1.25
C GLY A 26 -1.85 -11.23 -1.11
N CYS A 27 -1.85 -10.06 -0.52
CA CYS A 27 -3.05 -9.26 -0.37
C CYS A 27 -2.72 -7.78 -0.43
N ILE A 28 -3.74 -6.97 -0.73
CA ILE A 28 -3.63 -5.53 -0.77
C ILE A 28 -4.94 -4.92 -0.29
N GLY A 29 -4.86 -3.78 0.38
CA GLY A 29 -6.05 -3.14 0.87
C GLY A 29 -5.75 -1.75 1.40
N TYR A 30 -6.76 -1.14 2.02
CA TYR A 30 -6.59 0.19 2.60
C TYR A 30 -7.33 0.30 3.93
N PHE A 31 -6.81 1.20 4.77
CA PHE A 31 -7.41 1.54 6.07
C PHE A 31 -7.99 2.94 5.96
N ILE A 32 -9.16 3.13 6.55
CA ILE A 32 -9.82 4.44 6.56
C ILE A 32 -9.52 5.19 7.84
N TYR A 33 -9.99 6.44 7.90
CA TYR A 33 -9.88 7.29 9.07
C TYR A 33 -10.40 6.55 10.31
N GLY A 34 -9.62 6.60 11.38
CA GLY A 34 -9.94 5.90 12.62
C GLY A 34 -9.41 4.48 12.69
N GLU A 35 -9.05 3.88 11.58
CA GLU A 35 -8.48 2.53 11.53
C GLU A 35 -7.00 2.50 11.18
N SER A 36 -6.49 3.63 10.69
CA SER A 36 -5.12 3.73 10.23
C SER A 36 -4.13 3.71 11.39
N ASN A 37 -2.94 3.21 11.11
CA ASN A 37 -1.82 3.20 12.06
C ASN A 37 -1.09 4.55 12.11
N ILE A 38 -1.38 5.42 11.18
CA ILE A 38 -0.78 6.75 11.10
C ILE A 38 -1.89 7.80 11.07
N ASN A 39 -1.52 9.05 11.28
CA ASN A 39 -2.51 10.14 11.26
C ASN A 39 -2.88 10.46 9.83
N ILE A 40 -4.15 10.26 9.49
CA ILE A 40 -4.68 10.60 8.19
C ILE A 40 -5.97 11.40 8.36
N GLY A 41 -6.38 12.10 7.31
CA GLY A 41 -7.61 12.87 7.31
C GLY A 41 -8.84 12.01 7.06
N GLU A 42 -10.01 12.59 7.28
CA GLU A 42 -11.27 11.87 7.10
C GLU A 42 -11.53 11.42 5.67
N ASN A 43 -10.95 12.11 4.70
CA ASN A 43 -11.12 11.77 3.28
C ASN A 43 -9.87 11.14 2.69
N ASP A 44 -9.06 10.53 3.52
CA ASP A 44 -7.82 9.88 3.15
C ASP A 44 -7.91 8.38 3.42
N ALA A 45 -6.95 7.65 2.88
CA ALA A 45 -6.80 6.22 3.16
C ALA A 45 -5.34 5.87 3.28
N GLU A 46 -5.05 4.81 4.01
CA GLU A 46 -3.69 4.27 4.12
C GLU A 46 -3.63 2.95 3.37
N ALA A 47 -2.73 2.86 2.39
CA ALA A 47 -2.54 1.63 1.61
C ALA A 47 -1.67 0.65 2.37
N GLY A 48 -2.01 -0.64 2.28
CA GLY A 48 -1.21 -1.71 2.85
C GLY A 48 -1.21 -2.91 1.93
N TYR A 49 -0.07 -3.61 1.85
CA TYR A 49 0.03 -4.77 0.99
C TYR A 49 1.10 -5.73 1.49
N TRP A 50 0.94 -6.98 1.06
CA TRP A 50 1.89 -8.04 1.40
C TRP A 50 1.99 -9.02 0.23
N ILE A 51 3.20 -9.41 -0.09
CA ILE A 51 3.48 -10.38 -1.15
C ILE A 51 4.42 -11.44 -0.58
N ALA A 52 4.15 -12.71 -0.90
CA ALA A 52 5.00 -13.81 -0.48
C ALA A 52 6.41 -13.66 -1.06
N LYS A 53 7.41 -13.97 -0.24
CA LYS A 53 8.82 -13.74 -0.56
C LYS A 53 9.27 -14.27 -1.93
N PRO A 54 8.87 -15.48 -2.39
CA PRO A 54 9.30 -15.96 -3.69
C PRO A 54 8.93 -15.08 -4.87
N TYR A 55 7.99 -14.15 -4.65
CA TYR A 55 7.49 -13.29 -5.73
C TYR A 55 7.98 -11.86 -5.64
N TRP A 56 8.93 -11.59 -4.74
CA TRP A 56 9.52 -10.26 -4.59
C TRP A 56 10.37 -9.91 -5.82
N ASN A 57 10.54 -8.62 -6.08
CA ASN A 57 11.41 -8.09 -7.14
C ASN A 57 10.98 -8.48 -8.55
N GLN A 58 9.68 -8.68 -8.76
CA GLN A 58 9.13 -9.03 -10.06
C GLN A 58 8.11 -8.01 -10.58
N GLY A 59 8.01 -6.86 -9.92
CA GLY A 59 7.06 -5.82 -10.31
C GLY A 59 5.65 -6.05 -9.84
N ILE A 60 5.39 -7.11 -9.08
CA ILE A 60 4.04 -7.48 -8.63
C ILE A 60 3.50 -6.46 -7.62
N CYS A 61 4.31 -6.07 -6.64
CA CYS A 61 3.87 -5.06 -5.67
C CYS A 61 3.56 -3.73 -6.36
N THR A 62 4.37 -3.35 -7.32
CA THR A 62 4.17 -2.11 -8.08
C THR A 62 2.86 -2.16 -8.85
N GLU A 63 2.58 -3.28 -9.51
CA GLU A 63 1.34 -3.45 -10.25
C GLU A 63 0.13 -3.39 -9.33
N ALA A 64 0.20 -4.09 -8.19
CA ALA A 64 -0.89 -4.12 -7.22
C ALA A 64 -1.15 -2.74 -6.63
N LEU A 65 -0.08 -2.03 -6.26
CA LEU A 65 -0.23 -0.71 -5.67
C LEU A 65 -0.79 0.30 -6.66
N ARG A 66 -0.38 0.24 -7.93
CA ARG A 66 -0.96 1.09 -8.97
C ARG A 66 -2.45 0.85 -9.14
N TRP A 67 -2.86 -0.41 -9.08
CA TRP A 67 -4.28 -0.74 -9.14
C TRP A 67 -5.04 -0.13 -7.96
N LEU A 68 -4.49 -0.26 -6.74
CA LEU A 68 -5.15 0.29 -5.55
C LEU A 68 -5.23 1.81 -5.60
N ILE A 69 -4.18 2.48 -6.08
CA ILE A 69 -4.17 3.93 -6.24
C ILE A 69 -5.33 4.36 -7.13
N ASP A 70 -5.49 3.71 -8.27
CA ASP A 70 -6.56 4.02 -9.19
C ASP A 70 -7.92 3.80 -8.52
N TYR A 71 -8.10 2.68 -7.84
CA TYR A 71 -9.33 2.35 -7.15
C TYR A 71 -9.68 3.40 -6.10
N CYS A 72 -8.70 3.76 -5.26
CA CYS A 72 -8.94 4.70 -4.17
C CYS A 72 -9.26 6.11 -4.67
N PHE A 73 -8.58 6.57 -5.71
CA PHE A 73 -8.81 7.92 -6.21
C PHE A 73 -10.03 8.02 -7.11
N ASN A 74 -10.29 7.02 -7.93
CA ASN A 74 -11.35 7.11 -8.94
C ASN A 74 -12.67 6.47 -8.49
N GLU A 75 -12.62 5.38 -7.75
CA GLU A 75 -13.84 4.72 -7.28
C GLU A 75 -14.26 5.23 -5.91
N LYS A 76 -13.32 5.35 -4.98
CA LYS A 76 -13.63 5.77 -3.61
C LYS A 76 -13.49 7.27 -3.40
N LYS A 77 -12.89 7.99 -4.35
CA LYS A 77 -12.78 9.44 -4.32
C LYS A 77 -12.01 9.99 -3.13
N PHE A 78 -11.03 9.24 -2.63
CA PHE A 78 -10.14 9.77 -1.59
C PHE A 78 -9.29 10.90 -2.16
N ASP A 79 -8.88 11.82 -1.29
CA ASP A 79 -8.04 12.95 -1.68
C ASP A 79 -6.55 12.61 -1.59
N THR A 80 -6.17 11.82 -0.62
CA THR A 80 -4.78 11.50 -0.35
C THR A 80 -4.65 10.04 0.07
N LEU A 81 -3.65 9.37 -0.48
CA LEU A 81 -3.25 8.06 -0.02
C LEU A 81 -1.98 8.20 0.80
N TRP A 82 -1.95 7.47 1.89
CA TRP A 82 -0.79 7.37 2.76
C TRP A 82 -0.32 5.93 2.74
N SER A 83 0.91 5.72 3.07
CA SER A 83 1.43 4.38 3.34
C SER A 83 2.66 4.52 4.22
N ASP A 84 3.19 3.40 4.67
CA ASP A 84 4.41 3.42 5.44
C ASP A 84 5.21 2.16 5.16
N PHE A 85 6.48 2.20 5.53
CA PHE A 85 7.34 1.02 5.42
C PHE A 85 8.36 1.07 6.54
N PHE A 86 8.77 -0.11 7.02
CA PHE A 86 9.80 -0.18 8.03
C PHE A 86 11.11 0.37 7.48
N VAL A 87 11.78 1.20 8.27
CA VAL A 87 13.05 1.83 7.86
C VAL A 87 14.07 0.78 7.44
N ASP A 88 14.03 -0.40 8.06
CA ASP A 88 14.94 -1.49 7.72
C ASP A 88 14.48 -2.33 6.52
N ASN A 89 13.41 -1.90 5.84
CA ASN A 89 12.92 -2.57 4.63
C ASN A 89 12.75 -1.55 3.48
N PRO A 90 13.85 -1.04 2.95
CA PRO A 90 13.77 0.01 1.94
C PRO A 90 13.16 -0.42 0.60
N ALA A 91 13.07 -1.73 0.36
CA ALA A 91 12.45 -2.24 -0.87
C ALA A 91 10.99 -1.79 -1.00
N SER A 92 10.25 -1.80 0.11
CA SER A 92 8.85 -1.36 0.10
C SER A 92 8.74 0.14 -0.23
N GLY A 93 9.66 0.93 0.32
CA GLY A 93 9.70 2.36 0.00
C GLY A 93 9.99 2.63 -1.48
N ARG A 94 10.83 1.80 -2.10
CA ARG A 94 11.10 1.92 -3.54
C ARG A 94 9.86 1.63 -4.37
N VAL A 95 9.06 0.65 -3.97
CA VAL A 95 7.80 0.35 -4.66
C VAL A 95 6.87 1.57 -4.58
N MET A 96 6.74 2.15 -3.39
CA MET A 96 5.90 3.33 -3.20
C MET A 96 6.39 4.51 -4.04
N ALA A 97 7.70 4.75 -4.05
CA ALA A 97 8.27 5.83 -4.85
C ALA A 97 8.02 5.63 -6.34
N LYS A 98 8.11 4.40 -6.84
CA LYS A 98 7.81 4.11 -8.24
C LYS A 98 6.37 4.42 -8.59
N CYS A 99 5.47 4.33 -7.63
CA CYS A 99 4.06 4.61 -7.84
C CYS A 99 3.70 6.08 -7.61
N GLY A 100 4.69 6.91 -7.28
CA GLY A 100 4.48 8.35 -7.15
C GLY A 100 4.38 8.86 -5.72
N PHE A 101 4.46 7.99 -4.72
CA PHE A 101 4.46 8.43 -3.33
C PHE A 101 5.74 9.19 -3.02
N ARG A 102 5.62 10.20 -2.17
CA ARG A 102 6.78 10.96 -1.70
C ARG A 102 7.01 10.68 -0.23
N ASP A 103 8.27 10.78 0.17
CA ASP A 103 8.67 10.65 1.57
C ASP A 103 8.28 11.94 2.28
N THR A 104 7.47 11.84 3.32
CA THR A 104 7.03 13.02 4.07
C THR A 104 8.09 13.52 5.04
N GLY A 105 9.11 12.72 5.30
CA GLY A 105 10.10 13.02 6.34
C GLY A 105 9.68 12.57 7.73
N GLU A 106 8.45 12.14 7.88
CA GLU A 106 7.93 11.69 9.18
C GLU A 106 8.36 10.26 9.45
N ILE A 107 8.82 10.02 10.67
CA ILE A 107 9.14 8.67 11.16
C ILE A 107 8.22 8.40 12.34
N ASN A 108 7.58 7.25 12.31
CA ASN A 108 6.62 6.87 13.32
C ASN A 108 7.04 5.54 13.96
N TYR A 109 6.76 5.40 15.24
CA TYR A 109 7.02 4.16 15.97
C TYR A 109 5.68 3.47 16.18
N CYS A 110 5.33 2.60 15.24
CA CYS A 110 4.00 2.05 15.16
C CYS A 110 3.79 0.94 16.18
N SER A 111 3.10 1.24 17.27
CA SER A 111 2.83 0.29 18.32
C SER A 111 1.63 -0.62 18.03
N LYS A 112 0.78 -0.23 17.11
CA LYS A 112 -0.44 -1.00 16.81
C LYS A 112 -0.16 -2.31 16.09
N LEU A 113 0.92 -2.34 15.32
CA LEU A 113 1.22 -3.49 14.47
C LEU A 113 1.97 -4.58 15.16
N GLN A 114 2.71 -4.24 16.20
CA GLN A 114 3.66 -5.17 16.77
C GLN A 114 3.67 -5.15 18.27
N VAL A 115 3.63 -6.31 18.83
CA VAL A 115 3.75 -6.47 20.27
C VAL A 115 5.21 -6.27 20.66
N GLY A 116 5.46 -5.28 21.50
CA GLY A 116 6.79 -5.02 22.03
C GLY A 116 7.82 -4.63 21.00
N ASN A 117 7.38 -4.04 19.90
CA ASN A 117 8.27 -3.72 18.81
C ASN A 117 8.34 -2.22 18.58
N ASP A 118 9.57 -1.69 18.66
CA ASP A 118 9.82 -0.27 18.46
C ASP A 118 10.39 0.03 17.07
N ARG A 119 10.09 -0.81 16.07
CA ARG A 119 10.58 -0.62 14.72
C ARG A 119 10.01 0.67 14.12
N PRO A 120 10.86 1.59 13.70
CA PRO A 120 10.37 2.82 13.08
C PRO A 120 9.90 2.58 11.65
N VAL A 121 8.88 3.32 11.27
CA VAL A 121 8.36 3.33 9.90
C VAL A 121 8.49 4.73 9.32
N LYS A 122 8.77 4.80 8.04
CA LYS A 122 8.72 6.04 7.30
C LYS A 122 7.36 6.21 6.67
N VAL A 123 6.82 7.41 6.74
CA VAL A 123 5.48 7.73 6.24
C VAL A 123 5.59 8.31 4.84
N MET A 124 4.83 7.74 3.92
CA MET A 124 4.80 8.14 2.52
C MET A 124 3.41 8.67 2.17
N GLN A 125 3.36 9.59 1.21
CA GLN A 125 2.12 10.26 0.85
C GLN A 125 2.00 10.41 -0.66
N LEU A 126 0.79 10.23 -1.17
CA LEU A 126 0.46 10.52 -2.57
C LEU A 126 -0.86 11.28 -2.60
N ARG A 127 -0.82 12.53 -3.00
CA ARG A 127 -2.02 13.34 -3.18
C ARG A 127 -2.56 13.14 -4.59
N LYS A 128 -3.88 13.12 -4.71
CA LYS A 128 -4.52 12.92 -6.00
C LYS A 128 -4.03 13.91 -7.05
N GLY A 129 -3.83 15.17 -6.68
CA GLY A 129 -3.38 16.20 -7.58
C GLY A 129 -1.92 16.07 -8.00
N GLU A 130 -1.16 15.21 -7.33
CA GLU A 130 0.26 15.00 -7.62
C GLU A 130 0.50 13.75 -8.46
N LEU A 131 -0.57 13.02 -8.78
CA LEU A 131 -0.42 11.80 -9.57
C LEU A 131 0.05 12.14 -10.97
N SER A 132 1.20 11.60 -11.34
CA SER A 132 1.77 11.81 -12.66
C SER A 132 1.09 10.89 -13.67
N LEU A 133 0.59 11.48 -14.70
CA LEU A 133 -0.10 10.74 -15.76
C LEU A 133 0.80 10.53 -16.96
#